data_646fb7baf1ecff08dd13be39482d9a50
#
_entry.id   646fb7baf1ecff08dd13be39482d9a50
#
_cell.length_a   1.000
_cell.length_b   1.000
_cell.length_c   1.000
_cell.angle_alpha   90.00
_cell.angle_beta   90.00
_cell.angle_gamma   90.00
#
_symmetry.space_group_name_H-M   'P 1'
#
loop_
_entity.id
_entity.type
_entity.pdbx_description
1 polymer ?
#
loop_
_entity_poly.entity_id
_entity_poly.type
_entity_poly.pdbx_seq_one_letter_code
_entity_poly.pdbx_strand_id
1 'polypeptide(L)'
;MVMGVSGAGKTTVGRALAHRLGWPFHEGDDLHPGENVRKMQRDEPLTDEDRRPWLEKIRDLALREASRGADAVVTCSCLKQAYRDVVRGPGGADVQFLYLAVDRETAIQRVGGRRGHFFDESLVTSQFDALEPPRLALTLDATLPVEQLVDAAVTGLGLQRSRGGGPGASSRRP
;
A
#
# COMPACT_ATOMS: atom_id res chain seq x y z
N MET A 1 -3.87 4.14 -1.28
CA MET A 1 -3.14 3.18 -0.40
C MET A 1 -3.60 1.78 -0.73
N VAL A 2 -2.70 0.89 -1.18
CA VAL A 2 -3.01 -0.53 -1.43
C VAL A 2 -2.63 -1.33 -0.19
N MET A 3 -3.59 -1.99 0.45
CA MET A 3 -3.39 -2.67 1.73
C MET A 3 -3.79 -4.15 1.68
N GLY A 4 -3.36 -4.89 2.68
CA GLY A 4 -3.65 -6.32 2.86
C GLY A 4 -2.47 -7.09 3.45
N VAL A 5 -2.66 -8.35 3.71
CA VAL A 5 -1.65 -9.27 4.27
C VAL A 5 -0.49 -9.54 3.30
N SER A 6 0.57 -10.16 3.78
CA SER A 6 1.61 -10.75 2.92
C SER A 6 0.98 -11.78 1.99
N GLY A 7 1.44 -11.83 0.74
CA GLY A 7 0.82 -12.70 -0.28
C GLY A 7 -0.41 -12.13 -0.99
N ALA A 8 -1.03 -11.04 -0.51
CA ALA A 8 -2.18 -10.42 -1.17
C ALA A 8 -1.87 -9.77 -2.55
N GLY A 9 -0.60 -9.55 -2.88
CA GLY A 9 -0.21 -8.96 -4.17
C GLY A 9 -0.12 -7.43 -4.20
N LYS A 10 0.00 -6.79 -3.03
CA LYS A 10 0.05 -5.31 -2.90
C LYS A 10 1.02 -4.64 -3.86
N THR A 11 2.28 -5.08 -3.90
CA THR A 11 3.32 -4.50 -4.76
C THR A 11 2.97 -4.65 -6.24
N THR A 12 2.49 -5.82 -6.65
CA THR A 12 2.12 -6.11 -8.04
C THR A 12 0.96 -5.23 -8.50
N VAL A 13 -0.13 -5.21 -7.73
CA VAL A 13 -1.32 -4.40 -8.05
C VAL A 13 -0.99 -2.91 -7.92
N GLY A 14 -0.24 -2.50 -6.89
CA GLY A 14 0.15 -1.11 -6.68
C GLY A 14 0.98 -0.55 -7.81
N ARG A 15 1.97 -1.29 -8.31
CA ARG A 15 2.79 -0.89 -9.47
C ARG A 15 1.97 -0.81 -10.75
N ALA A 16 1.10 -1.79 -11.00
CA ALA A 16 0.23 -1.80 -12.17
C ALA A 16 -0.76 -0.62 -12.14
N LEU A 17 -1.34 -0.32 -10.98
CA LEU A 17 -2.24 0.81 -10.79
C LEU A 17 -1.52 2.15 -11.00
N ALA A 18 -0.32 2.32 -10.41
CA ALA A 18 0.50 3.51 -10.59
C ALA A 18 0.87 3.73 -12.05
N HIS A 19 1.29 2.68 -12.76
CA HIS A 19 1.58 2.73 -14.19
C HIS A 19 0.35 3.14 -15.02
N ARG A 20 -0.83 2.55 -14.74
CA ARG A 20 -2.09 2.87 -15.43
C ARG A 20 -2.47 4.34 -15.27
N LEU A 21 -2.25 4.92 -14.08
CA LEU A 21 -2.62 6.30 -13.75
C LEU A 21 -1.53 7.31 -14.10
N GLY A 22 -0.30 6.89 -14.35
CA GLY A 22 0.86 7.77 -14.49
C GLY A 22 1.24 8.44 -13.16
N TRP A 23 1.01 7.75 -12.04
CA TRP A 23 1.29 8.23 -10.68
C TRP A 23 2.58 7.63 -10.14
N PRO A 24 3.29 8.33 -9.23
CA PRO A 24 4.39 7.74 -8.48
C PRO A 24 3.94 6.50 -7.71
N PHE A 25 4.84 5.51 -7.62
CA PHE A 25 4.68 4.32 -6.79
C PHE A 25 5.67 4.33 -5.64
N HIS A 26 5.20 4.08 -4.44
CA HIS A 26 6.04 3.95 -3.25
C HIS A 26 5.74 2.63 -2.55
N GLU A 27 6.81 1.84 -2.31
CA GLU A 27 6.72 0.65 -1.47
C GLU A 27 6.80 1.07 -0.01
N GLY A 28 5.73 0.85 0.75
CA GLY A 28 5.68 1.28 2.15
C GLY A 28 6.68 0.55 3.03
N ASP A 29 7.00 -0.70 2.69
CA ASP A 29 7.96 -1.50 3.46
C ASP A 29 9.38 -0.92 3.39
N ASP A 30 9.75 -0.17 2.33
CA ASP A 30 11.03 0.52 2.21
C ASP A 30 11.19 1.68 3.23
N LEU A 31 10.10 2.12 3.85
CA LEU A 31 10.10 3.20 4.83
C LEU A 31 10.33 2.73 6.27
N HIS A 32 10.47 1.42 6.50
CA HIS A 32 10.76 0.92 7.85
C HIS A 32 12.07 1.52 8.40
N PRO A 33 12.08 1.94 9.68
CA PRO A 33 13.32 2.28 10.38
C PRO A 33 14.29 1.09 10.36
N GLY A 34 15.60 1.37 10.32
CA GLY A 34 16.61 0.31 10.29
C GLY A 34 16.52 -0.66 11.48
N GLU A 35 16.01 -0.23 12.62
CA GLU A 35 15.76 -1.09 13.78
C GLU A 35 14.66 -2.11 13.50
N ASN A 36 13.55 -1.69 12.86
CA ASN A 36 12.48 -2.59 12.45
C ASN A 36 12.99 -3.60 11.42
N VAL A 37 13.81 -3.15 10.47
CA VAL A 37 14.42 -4.06 9.47
C VAL A 37 15.27 -5.13 10.16
N ARG A 38 16.09 -4.74 11.16
CA ARG A 38 16.89 -5.70 11.94
C ARG A 38 16.04 -6.68 12.74
N LYS A 39 14.92 -6.25 13.35
CA LYS A 39 13.97 -7.15 14.03
C LYS A 39 13.38 -8.15 13.03
N MET A 40 12.86 -7.65 11.90
CA MET A 40 12.28 -8.52 10.85
C MET A 40 13.29 -9.52 10.29
N GLN A 41 14.57 -9.15 10.14
CA GLN A 41 15.64 -10.07 9.70
C GLN A 41 15.97 -11.17 10.71
N ARG A 42 15.59 -11.00 11.99
CA ARG A 42 15.74 -12.00 13.06
C ARG A 42 14.43 -12.71 13.36
N ASP A 43 13.43 -12.57 12.50
CA ASP A 43 12.07 -13.11 12.69
C ASP A 43 11.41 -12.64 14.00
N GLU A 44 11.84 -11.46 14.53
CA GLU A 44 11.23 -10.83 15.70
C GLU A 44 9.99 -10.04 15.30
N PRO A 45 8.81 -10.34 15.87
CA PRO A 45 7.60 -9.60 15.58
C PRO A 45 7.73 -8.12 15.99
N LEU A 46 7.28 -7.21 15.12
CA LEU A 46 7.19 -5.80 15.47
C LEU A 46 5.99 -5.55 16.38
N THR A 47 6.19 -4.77 17.45
CA THR A 47 5.11 -4.25 18.29
C THR A 47 4.38 -3.09 17.61
N ASP A 48 3.28 -2.63 18.22
CA ASP A 48 2.57 -1.44 17.70
C ASP A 48 3.43 -0.16 17.84
N GLU A 49 4.25 -0.08 18.91
CA GLU A 49 5.22 0.98 19.14
C GLU A 49 6.32 0.99 18.07
N ASP A 50 6.85 -0.18 17.70
CA ASP A 50 7.84 -0.31 16.63
C ASP A 50 7.27 0.18 15.28
N ARG A 51 5.99 -0.08 15.03
CA ARG A 51 5.33 0.27 13.76
C ARG A 51 5.01 1.76 13.65
N ARG A 52 4.80 2.44 14.77
CA ARG A 52 4.34 3.84 14.79
C ARG A 52 5.24 4.78 13.98
N PRO A 53 6.58 4.80 14.15
CA PRO A 53 7.45 5.67 13.35
C PRO A 53 7.41 5.35 11.84
N TRP A 54 7.20 4.11 11.47
CA TRP A 54 7.03 3.69 10.09
C TRP A 54 5.71 4.21 9.50
N LEU A 55 4.60 4.07 10.21
CA LEU A 55 3.29 4.58 9.77
C LEU A 55 3.29 6.10 9.65
N GLU A 56 4.00 6.80 10.55
CA GLU A 56 4.18 8.25 10.48
C GLU A 56 4.97 8.67 9.24
N LYS A 57 6.02 7.93 8.86
CA LYS A 57 6.75 8.19 7.61
C LYS A 57 5.86 7.98 6.37
N ILE A 58 4.99 6.97 6.37
CA ILE A 58 4.01 6.74 5.29
C ILE A 58 3.03 7.92 5.21
N ARG A 59 2.50 8.39 6.35
CA ARG A 59 1.65 9.58 6.42
C ARG A 59 2.37 10.80 5.85
N ASP A 60 3.60 11.04 6.29
CA ASP A 60 4.38 12.21 5.88
C ASP A 60 4.73 12.16 4.38
N LEU A 61 4.91 10.96 3.82
CA LEU A 61 5.02 10.77 2.38
C LEU A 61 3.73 11.17 1.67
N ALA A 62 2.57 10.67 2.12
CA ALA A 62 1.28 11.01 1.54
C ALA A 62 1.00 12.52 1.59
N LEU A 63 1.29 13.17 2.71
CA LEU A 63 1.16 14.62 2.85
C LEU A 63 2.09 15.41 1.93
N ARG A 64 3.33 14.94 1.73
CA ARG A 64 4.26 15.58 0.77
C ARG A 64 3.77 15.50 -0.67
N GLU A 65 3.25 14.35 -1.09
CA GLU A 65 2.68 14.22 -2.44
C GLU A 65 1.46 15.14 -2.60
N ALA A 66 0.54 15.12 -1.63
CA ALA A 66 -0.63 15.99 -1.64
C ALA A 66 -0.27 17.48 -1.67
N SER A 67 0.77 17.92 -0.92
CA SER A 67 1.23 19.31 -0.91
C SER A 67 1.79 19.78 -2.26
N ARG A 68 2.19 18.84 -3.11
CA ARG A 68 2.64 19.09 -4.49
C ARG A 68 1.49 19.05 -5.49
N GLY A 69 0.26 18.79 -5.04
CA GLY A 69 -0.89 18.56 -5.90
C GLY A 69 -0.77 17.26 -6.70
N ALA A 70 0.01 16.31 -6.22
CA ALA A 70 0.25 15.02 -6.88
C ALA A 70 -0.47 13.90 -6.15
N ASP A 71 -1.07 13.00 -6.92
CA ASP A 71 -1.56 11.72 -6.43
C ASP A 71 -0.44 10.68 -6.48
N ALA A 72 -0.46 9.71 -5.57
CA ALA A 72 0.51 8.62 -5.53
C ALA A 72 -0.14 7.30 -5.12
N VAL A 73 0.45 6.20 -5.55
CA VAL A 73 0.11 4.86 -5.06
C VAL A 73 1.15 4.42 -4.04
N VAL A 74 0.70 4.11 -2.83
CA VAL A 74 1.56 3.62 -1.75
C VAL A 74 1.06 2.25 -1.29
N THR A 75 1.96 1.30 -1.08
CA THR A 75 1.62 0.01 -0.45
C THR A 75 1.85 0.10 1.06
N CYS A 76 0.99 -0.54 1.84
CA CYS A 76 1.18 -0.72 3.28
C CYS A 76 0.29 -1.86 3.76
N SER A 77 0.74 -2.69 4.69
CA SER A 77 -0.14 -3.71 5.27
C SER A 77 -1.37 -3.10 5.95
N CYS A 78 -1.23 -2.05 6.73
CA CYS A 78 -2.32 -1.28 7.40
C CYS A 78 -3.41 -2.17 8.04
N LEU A 79 -3.00 -3.29 8.71
CA LEU A 79 -3.89 -4.35 9.13
C LEU A 79 -4.91 -3.91 10.18
N LYS A 80 -4.49 -3.12 11.16
CA LYS A 80 -5.37 -2.62 12.23
C LYS A 80 -6.00 -1.26 11.86
N GLN A 81 -7.17 -0.98 12.41
CA GLN A 81 -7.82 0.34 12.24
C GLN A 81 -6.93 1.46 12.76
N ALA A 82 -6.29 1.27 13.91
CA ALA A 82 -5.36 2.24 14.50
C ALA A 82 -4.21 2.61 13.54
N TYR A 83 -3.71 1.66 12.75
CA TYR A 83 -2.66 1.95 11.75
C TYR A 83 -3.19 2.82 10.60
N ARG A 84 -4.41 2.55 10.14
CA ARG A 84 -5.07 3.36 9.11
C ARG A 84 -5.34 4.78 9.59
N ASP A 85 -5.68 4.93 10.87
CA ASP A 85 -5.90 6.24 11.49
C ASP A 85 -4.61 7.05 11.59
N VAL A 86 -3.47 6.41 11.95
CA VAL A 86 -2.15 7.07 11.94
C VAL A 86 -1.79 7.56 10.53
N VAL A 87 -2.01 6.73 9.52
CA VAL A 87 -1.69 7.08 8.11
C VAL A 87 -2.58 8.22 7.61
N ARG A 88 -3.86 8.27 7.99
CA ARG A 88 -4.74 9.40 7.67
C ARG A 88 -4.33 10.69 8.40
N GLY A 89 -3.85 10.57 9.63
CA GLY A 89 -3.46 11.70 10.46
C GLY A 89 -4.63 12.60 10.88
N PRO A 90 -4.38 13.59 11.75
CA PRO A 90 -5.42 14.46 12.33
C PRO A 90 -6.08 15.40 11.31
N GLY A 91 -5.48 15.64 10.15
CA GLY A 91 -6.03 16.45 9.06
C GLY A 91 -6.87 15.66 8.06
N GLY A 92 -7.02 14.33 8.27
CA GLY A 92 -7.73 13.47 7.33
C GLY A 92 -7.15 13.58 5.92
N ALA A 93 -5.83 13.34 5.76
CA ALA A 93 -5.24 13.26 4.42
C ALA A 93 -6.19 12.43 3.55
N ASP A 94 -6.44 12.87 2.31
CA ASP A 94 -7.36 12.19 1.38
C ASP A 94 -6.77 10.84 0.93
N VAL A 95 -6.64 9.93 1.90
CA VAL A 95 -6.10 8.59 1.71
C VAL A 95 -7.26 7.63 1.47
N GLN A 96 -7.43 7.25 0.22
CA GLN A 96 -8.33 6.18 -0.17
C GLN A 96 -7.63 4.83 0.01
N PHE A 97 -8.32 3.86 0.60
CA PHE A 97 -7.80 2.51 0.81
C PHE A 97 -8.39 1.53 -0.21
N LEU A 98 -7.50 0.77 -0.85
CA LEU A 98 -7.79 -0.41 -1.65
C LEU A 98 -7.35 -1.63 -0.84
N TYR A 99 -8.29 -2.41 -0.34
CA TYR A 99 -8.03 -3.64 0.39
C TYR A 99 -8.05 -4.84 -0.56
N LEU A 100 -6.93 -5.53 -0.66
CA LEU A 100 -6.79 -6.78 -1.38
C LEU A 100 -7.09 -7.94 -0.43
N ALA A 101 -8.31 -8.45 -0.50
CA ALA A 101 -8.76 -9.58 0.28
C ALA A 101 -8.29 -10.89 -0.35
N VAL A 102 -7.68 -11.75 0.45
CA VAL A 102 -7.21 -13.09 0.05
C VAL A 102 -7.44 -14.03 1.22
N ASP A 103 -7.72 -15.28 0.96
CA ASP A 103 -7.76 -16.30 2.01
C ASP A 103 -6.34 -16.69 2.49
N ARG A 104 -6.28 -17.30 3.68
CA ARG A 104 -5.01 -17.64 4.34
C ARG A 104 -4.19 -18.63 3.52
N GLU A 105 -4.83 -19.65 2.96
CA GLU A 105 -4.16 -20.70 2.22
C GLU A 105 -3.49 -20.15 0.95
N THR A 106 -4.23 -19.37 0.17
CA THR A 106 -3.71 -18.69 -1.02
C THR A 106 -2.55 -17.74 -0.68
N ALA A 107 -2.66 -16.99 0.42
CA ALA A 107 -1.60 -16.08 0.87
C ALA A 107 -0.32 -16.86 1.21
N ILE A 108 -0.43 -17.94 1.95
CA ILE A 108 0.66 -18.87 2.32
C ILE A 108 1.33 -19.42 1.06
N GLN A 109 0.55 -19.98 0.13
CA GLN A 109 1.07 -20.54 -1.12
C GLN A 109 1.86 -19.49 -1.92
N ARG A 110 1.33 -18.26 -2.03
CA ARG A 110 1.99 -17.18 -2.78
C ARG A 110 3.28 -16.70 -2.12
N VAL A 111 3.36 -16.67 -0.80
CA VAL A 111 4.59 -16.31 -0.09
C VAL A 111 5.61 -17.43 -0.20
N GLY A 112 5.21 -18.68 0.01
CA GLY A 112 6.08 -19.87 -0.09
C GLY A 112 6.66 -20.11 -1.49
N GLY A 113 5.93 -19.69 -2.54
CA GLY A 113 6.40 -19.79 -3.93
C GLY A 113 7.46 -18.76 -4.33
N ARG A 114 7.81 -17.78 -3.48
CA ARG A 114 8.84 -16.76 -3.78
C ARG A 114 10.23 -17.35 -3.58
N ARG A 115 11.05 -17.38 -4.66
CA ARG A 115 12.44 -17.83 -4.59
C ARG A 115 13.26 -16.91 -3.68
N GLY A 116 14.01 -17.49 -2.73
CA GLY A 116 15.04 -16.78 -1.96
C GLY A 116 14.61 -16.22 -0.60
N HIS A 117 13.41 -16.47 -0.12
CA HIS A 117 13.01 -16.16 1.25
C HIS A 117 12.79 -17.44 2.05
N PHE A 118 13.34 -17.49 3.26
CA PHE A 118 12.92 -18.46 4.28
C PHE A 118 11.44 -18.16 4.54
N PHE A 119 10.59 -19.12 4.18
CA PHE A 119 9.15 -18.97 4.33
C PHE A 119 8.76 -19.25 5.78
N ASP A 120 8.32 -18.23 6.49
CA ASP A 120 7.67 -18.38 7.78
C ASP A 120 6.17 -18.23 7.64
N GLU A 121 5.46 -19.36 7.63
CA GLU A 121 4.00 -19.42 7.62
C GLU A 121 3.40 -18.72 8.85
N SER A 122 4.13 -18.71 9.98
CA SER A 122 3.70 -18.05 11.21
C SER A 122 3.53 -16.55 11.02
N LEU A 123 4.36 -15.92 10.19
CA LEU A 123 4.25 -14.49 9.87
C LEU A 123 2.95 -14.19 9.13
N VAL A 124 2.57 -15.01 8.14
CA VAL A 124 1.29 -14.82 7.43
C VAL A 124 0.12 -15.03 8.39
N THR A 125 0.17 -16.10 9.19
CA THR A 125 -0.85 -16.41 10.19
C THR A 125 -1.05 -15.25 11.17
N SER A 126 0.03 -14.71 11.74
CA SER A 126 -0.05 -13.56 12.67
C SER A 126 -0.63 -12.31 12.02
N GLN A 127 -0.44 -12.12 10.71
CA GLN A 127 -1.05 -10.99 9.99
C GLN A 127 -2.56 -11.18 9.82
N PHE A 128 -3.05 -12.40 9.58
CA PHE A 128 -4.48 -12.69 9.55
C PHE A 128 -5.12 -12.49 10.93
N ASP A 129 -4.44 -12.89 12.01
CA ASP A 129 -4.92 -12.71 13.37
C ASP A 129 -4.98 -11.22 13.79
N ALA A 130 -4.07 -10.40 13.24
CA ALA A 130 -4.06 -8.95 13.47
C ALA A 130 -4.95 -8.16 12.50
N LEU A 131 -5.49 -8.81 11.46
CA LEU A 131 -6.27 -8.14 10.43
C LEU A 131 -7.65 -7.73 10.94
N GLU A 132 -7.87 -6.44 10.97
CA GLU A 132 -9.20 -5.84 11.14
C GLU A 132 -9.70 -5.39 9.75
N PRO A 133 -10.64 -6.12 9.12
CA PRO A 133 -11.14 -5.77 7.80
C PRO A 133 -11.64 -4.33 7.76
N PRO A 134 -11.19 -3.50 6.79
CA PRO A 134 -11.54 -2.10 6.76
C PRO A 134 -13.01 -1.91 6.37
N ARG A 135 -13.73 -1.03 7.10
CA ARG A 135 -15.12 -0.67 6.76
C ARG A 135 -15.21 0.39 5.66
N LEU A 136 -14.20 1.24 5.56
CA LEU A 136 -14.14 2.37 4.62
C LEU A 136 -12.97 2.17 3.64
N ALA A 137 -13.07 1.12 2.83
CA ALA A 137 -12.13 0.80 1.77
C ALA A 137 -12.86 0.13 0.60
N LEU A 138 -12.33 0.29 -0.60
CA LEU A 138 -12.70 -0.58 -1.70
C LEU A 138 -12.06 -1.95 -1.45
N THR A 139 -12.87 -2.98 -1.32
CA THR A 139 -12.40 -4.36 -1.12
C THR A 139 -12.49 -5.12 -2.43
N LEU A 140 -11.37 -5.71 -2.87
CA LEU A 140 -11.31 -6.54 -4.07
C LEU A 140 -10.76 -7.92 -3.73
N ASP A 141 -11.29 -8.93 -4.41
CA ASP A 141 -10.78 -10.30 -4.33
C ASP A 141 -9.41 -10.39 -5.01
N ALA A 142 -8.36 -10.57 -4.22
CA ALA A 142 -6.98 -10.61 -4.69
C ALA A 142 -6.62 -11.87 -5.50
N THR A 143 -7.56 -12.79 -5.73
CA THR A 143 -7.39 -13.94 -6.64
C THR A 143 -7.63 -13.58 -8.09
N LEU A 144 -8.29 -12.46 -8.36
CA LEU A 144 -8.55 -11.98 -9.72
C LEU A 144 -7.27 -11.58 -10.46
N PRO A 145 -7.27 -11.62 -11.79
CA PRO A 145 -6.18 -11.08 -12.61
C PRO A 145 -5.87 -9.63 -12.30
N VAL A 146 -4.58 -9.26 -12.33
CA VAL A 146 -4.11 -7.91 -11.97
C VAL A 146 -4.81 -6.81 -12.76
N GLU A 147 -5.04 -7.04 -14.06
CA GLU A 147 -5.74 -6.06 -14.91
C GLU A 147 -7.16 -5.79 -14.44
N GLN A 148 -7.89 -6.83 -14.04
CA GLN A 148 -9.25 -6.68 -13.50
C GLN A 148 -9.24 -5.94 -12.16
N LEU A 149 -8.24 -6.22 -11.30
CA LEU A 149 -8.07 -5.50 -10.03
C LEU A 149 -7.79 -4.01 -10.27
N VAL A 150 -6.95 -3.68 -11.25
CA VAL A 150 -6.64 -2.30 -11.62
C VAL A 150 -7.86 -1.58 -12.17
N ASP A 151 -8.60 -2.20 -13.09
CA ASP A 151 -9.82 -1.60 -13.67
C ASP A 151 -10.91 -1.37 -12.60
N ALA A 152 -11.10 -2.36 -11.72
CA ALA A 152 -12.04 -2.25 -10.59
C ALA A 152 -11.60 -1.15 -9.59
N ALA A 153 -10.30 -1.02 -9.32
CA ALA A 153 -9.76 0.02 -8.45
C ALA A 153 -9.95 1.43 -9.06
N VAL A 154 -9.63 1.60 -10.33
CA VAL A 154 -9.83 2.88 -11.04
C VAL A 154 -11.29 3.31 -11.00
N THR A 155 -12.19 2.38 -11.32
CA THR A 155 -13.64 2.66 -11.36
C THR A 155 -14.20 2.88 -9.94
N GLY A 156 -13.90 1.96 -9.02
CA GLY A 156 -14.50 1.96 -7.67
C GLY A 156 -14.02 3.09 -6.78
N LEU A 157 -12.80 3.60 -7.00
CA LEU A 157 -12.24 4.75 -6.28
C LEU A 157 -12.35 6.06 -7.08
N GLY A 158 -12.91 6.06 -8.30
CA GLY A 158 -13.05 7.26 -9.13
C GLY A 158 -11.72 7.88 -9.53
N LEU A 159 -10.67 7.06 -9.70
CA LEU A 159 -9.31 7.56 -9.95
C LEU A 159 -9.17 8.07 -11.38
N GLN A 160 -8.40 9.14 -11.55
CA GLN A 160 -8.15 9.73 -12.86
C GLN A 160 -6.64 9.71 -13.16
N ARG A 161 -6.31 9.49 -14.41
CA ARG A 161 -4.93 9.56 -14.88
C ARG A 161 -4.39 10.98 -14.67
N SER A 162 -3.12 11.10 -14.25
CA SER A 162 -2.44 12.40 -14.22
C SER A 162 -2.63 13.10 -15.56
N ARG A 163 -3.14 14.32 -15.54
CA ARG A 163 -3.10 15.17 -16.73
C ARG A 163 -1.65 15.47 -16.98
N GLY A 164 -1.07 14.88 -18.04
CA GLY A 164 0.32 15.06 -18.37
C GLY A 164 0.67 16.54 -18.36
N GLY A 165 1.56 16.95 -17.47
CA GLY A 165 2.20 18.26 -17.51
C GLY A 165 3.06 18.31 -18.77
N GLY A 166 2.50 18.78 -19.88
CA GLY A 166 3.28 19.15 -21.06
C GLY A 166 4.27 20.25 -20.65
N PRO A 167 5.51 20.23 -21.13
CA PRO A 167 6.47 21.29 -20.88
C PRO A 167 5.85 22.60 -21.40
N GLY A 168 5.79 23.62 -20.51
CA GLY A 168 5.14 24.89 -20.74
C GLY A 168 5.49 25.49 -22.10
N ALA A 169 4.48 25.68 -22.91
CA ALA A 169 4.56 26.57 -24.06
C ALA A 169 4.79 27.99 -23.54
N SER A 170 6.05 28.42 -23.54
CA SER A 170 6.43 29.82 -23.38
C SER A 170 5.77 30.64 -24.49
N SER A 171 4.61 31.23 -24.20
CA SER A 171 4.03 32.24 -25.07
C SER A 171 4.87 33.50 -24.96
N ARG A 172 5.88 33.64 -25.81
CA ARG A 172 6.41 34.95 -26.17
C ARG A 172 5.28 35.71 -26.92
N ARG A 173 4.70 36.69 -26.30
CA ARG A 173 3.95 37.73 -27.01
C ARG A 173 4.89 38.80 -27.54
N PRO A 174 4.65 39.31 -28.71
CA PRO A 174 5.41 40.37 -29.35
C PRO A 174 5.33 41.72 -28.66
#